data_663e2f87aff16f280e09c9a883eed892
#
_entry.id   663e2f87aff16f280e09c9a883eed892
#
_cell.length_a   1.000
_cell.length_b   1.000
_cell.length_c   1.000
_cell.angle_alpha   90.00
_cell.angle_beta   90.00
_cell.angle_gamma   90.00
#
_symmetry.space_group_name_H-M   'P 1'
#
loop_
_entity.id
_entity.type
_entity.pdbx_description
1 polymer ?
#
loop_
_entity_poly.entity_id
_entity_poly.type
_entity_poly.pdbx_seq_one_letter_code
_entity_poly.pdbx_strand_id
1 'polypeptide(L)'
;MNTSNSIKTLACTAFGIAAVCGIFSLGSCSNGVDTPGDTKYLEEFHLVNFEPQEKLLNDGELNLYVDYSTCNKLGQNSQFFQEIAASLVNKTSAYYSNKGSDIQKEEDDVYTLLRNIEEVNYAELAKAAQMMADGTGESVMITDGEYYTPSIAKGHDNDPYLANAFKSWILKGYDVHIISEPYVEPYNGQSYNKKRFYILFTDDRMENNIYERIRRTVDFTQFPEVDEFHISASHPQMKGNGNNSSTQNEILESRSKGFGTFEIEDWDGCDWKTIEDELVKGTSKPLKSRTPIIQMGLDKNSFGCYRIKSVNLNVYDINQEYADYYDAKVNGKKPGHEDYTLNELEKFMQIDAEEFDKHSKINVSFNQDWFNPSVLSGKPYNYFKLDLSIGDVFSIFDQHEEKFEFESITQPGSKNVSVASSIKQCLADDKVLDKMRGQVVYSIYIKSEAK
;
A
#
# COMPACT_ATOMS: atom_id res chain seq x y z
N MET A 1 58.21 4.24 -3.60
CA MET A 1 57.79 2.88 -3.96
C MET A 1 56.32 2.94 -4.29
N ASN A 2 56.01 2.71 -5.56
CA ASN A 2 54.71 2.78 -6.18
C ASN A 2 53.79 1.63 -5.74
N THR A 3 52.50 1.92 -5.48
CA THR A 3 51.43 0.96 -5.77
C THR A 3 50.19 1.68 -6.26
N SER A 4 49.85 1.30 -7.43
CA SER A 4 48.87 1.78 -8.38
C SER A 4 47.43 1.53 -7.94
N ASN A 5 46.59 2.53 -8.15
CA ASN A 5 45.12 2.44 -8.17
C ASN A 5 44.64 1.80 -9.47
N SER A 6 43.88 0.75 -9.37
CA SER A 6 43.22 0.10 -10.51
C SER A 6 41.76 0.51 -10.54
N ILE A 7 41.43 1.43 -11.43
CA ILE A 7 40.05 1.80 -11.79
C ILE A 7 39.55 0.78 -12.81
N LYS A 8 38.51 0.03 -12.49
CA LYS A 8 37.83 -0.84 -13.46
C LYS A 8 36.76 -0.01 -14.20
N THR A 9 37.11 0.31 -15.43
CA THR A 9 36.23 0.87 -16.43
C THR A 9 35.30 -0.22 -16.96
N LEU A 10 33.99 -0.07 -16.81
CA LEU A 10 32.99 -0.90 -17.48
C LEU A 10 32.82 -0.38 -18.92
N ALA A 11 33.13 -1.21 -19.89
CA ALA A 11 32.94 -0.89 -21.30
C ALA A 11 31.48 -1.10 -21.70
N CYS A 12 30.83 -0.03 -22.15
CA CYS A 12 29.57 -0.10 -22.88
C CYS A 12 29.84 -0.59 -24.30
N THR A 13 29.28 -1.75 -24.61
CA THR A 13 29.26 -2.27 -25.99
C THR A 13 28.09 -1.64 -26.74
N ALA A 14 28.43 -0.78 -27.69
CA ALA A 14 27.46 -0.25 -28.65
C ALA A 14 27.11 -1.33 -29.69
N PHE A 15 25.83 -1.71 -29.74
CA PHE A 15 25.27 -2.49 -30.84
C PHE A 15 24.68 -1.56 -31.89
N GLY A 16 25.10 -1.80 -33.14
CA GLY A 16 24.77 -0.98 -34.28
C GLY A 16 23.28 -1.05 -34.66
N ILE A 17 22.74 0.11 -35.00
CA ILE A 17 21.41 0.31 -35.54
C ILE A 17 21.49 -0.04 -37.04
N ALA A 18 20.77 -1.10 -37.45
CA ALA A 18 20.44 -1.33 -38.84
C ALA A 18 19.17 -0.51 -39.16
N ALA A 19 19.34 0.52 -39.99
CA ALA A 19 18.24 1.30 -40.52
C ALA A 19 17.45 0.45 -41.52
N VAL A 20 16.19 0.11 -41.16
CA VAL A 20 15.20 -0.40 -42.11
C VAL A 20 14.33 0.80 -42.55
N CYS A 21 14.59 1.32 -43.75
CA CYS A 21 13.70 2.26 -44.41
C CYS A 21 12.42 1.54 -44.86
N GLY A 22 11.38 1.63 -44.06
CA GLY A 22 10.03 1.24 -44.46
C GLY A 22 9.37 2.40 -45.25
N ILE A 23 8.86 2.09 -46.42
CA ILE A 23 8.19 3.00 -47.36
C ILE A 23 6.87 3.43 -46.73
N PHE A 24 6.76 4.71 -46.34
CA PHE A 24 5.48 5.30 -45.94
C PHE A 24 4.59 5.53 -47.17
N SER A 25 3.47 4.84 -47.26
CA SER A 25 2.39 5.17 -48.17
C SER A 25 1.67 6.41 -47.66
N LEU A 26 1.76 7.50 -48.41
CA LEU A 26 0.98 8.72 -48.20
C LEU A 26 -0.50 8.44 -48.49
N GLY A 27 -1.29 8.32 -47.48
CA GLY A 27 -2.75 8.18 -47.56
C GLY A 27 -3.46 9.03 -46.54
N SER A 28 -4.13 10.06 -47.06
CA SER A 28 -5.25 10.83 -46.54
C SER A 28 -5.08 11.58 -45.19
N CYS A 29 -5.16 12.91 -45.31
CA CYS A 29 -5.26 13.85 -44.19
C CYS A 29 -6.57 13.65 -43.41
N SER A 30 -6.52 12.90 -42.33
CA SER A 30 -7.40 13.08 -41.21
C SER A 30 -6.56 13.66 -40.07
N ASN A 31 -7.05 14.71 -39.40
CA ASN A 31 -6.37 15.37 -38.28
C ASN A 31 -6.33 14.50 -36.99
N GLY A 32 -6.05 13.21 -37.10
CA GLY A 32 -5.88 12.29 -35.98
C GLY A 32 -4.48 11.74 -36.03
N VAL A 33 -3.77 11.78 -34.93
CA VAL A 33 -2.49 11.09 -34.76
C VAL A 33 -2.72 9.60 -34.94
N ASP A 34 -1.96 8.97 -35.85
CA ASP A 34 -2.03 7.52 -36.04
C ASP A 34 -1.51 6.85 -34.74
N THR A 35 -2.38 6.09 -34.12
CA THR A 35 -2.01 5.36 -32.90
C THR A 35 -0.99 4.27 -33.25
N PRO A 36 0.19 4.21 -32.60
CA PRO A 36 1.21 3.23 -32.92
C PRO A 36 0.74 1.82 -32.60
N GLY A 37 1.08 0.85 -33.45
CA GLY A 37 0.84 -0.57 -33.18
C GLY A 37 1.84 -1.19 -32.20
N ASP A 38 2.84 -0.45 -31.75
CA ASP A 38 3.93 -0.91 -30.90
C ASP A 38 3.67 -0.54 -29.42
N THR A 39 3.71 -1.54 -28.55
CA THR A 39 3.50 -1.41 -27.10
C THR A 39 4.79 -1.17 -26.31
N LYS A 40 5.94 -1.04 -27.00
CA LYS A 40 7.28 -0.98 -26.40
C LYS A 40 7.42 0.04 -25.26
N TYR A 41 6.75 1.18 -25.35
CA TYR A 41 6.84 2.26 -24.37
C TYR A 41 5.64 2.34 -23.43
N LEU A 42 4.71 1.38 -23.49
CA LEU A 42 3.46 1.47 -22.72
C LEU A 42 3.68 1.35 -21.21
N GLU A 43 4.59 0.46 -20.78
CA GLU A 43 4.95 0.33 -19.37
C GLU A 43 5.65 1.60 -18.85
N GLU A 44 6.59 2.15 -19.62
CA GLU A 44 7.27 3.39 -19.25
C GLU A 44 6.28 4.57 -19.20
N PHE A 45 5.35 4.63 -20.15
CA PHE A 45 4.27 5.61 -20.18
C PHE A 45 3.43 5.53 -18.90
N HIS A 46 3.06 4.32 -18.47
CA HIS A 46 2.33 4.09 -17.22
C HIS A 46 3.12 4.57 -16.00
N LEU A 47 4.36 4.09 -15.86
CA LEU A 47 5.20 4.40 -14.70
C LEU A 47 5.48 5.90 -14.55
N VAL A 48 5.65 6.61 -15.67
CA VAL A 48 5.94 8.04 -15.64
C VAL A 48 4.71 8.87 -15.31
N ASN A 49 3.52 8.48 -15.79
CA ASN A 49 2.35 9.36 -15.75
C ASN A 49 1.31 8.96 -14.69
N PHE A 50 1.28 7.70 -14.27
CA PHE A 50 0.20 7.20 -13.42
C PHE A 50 0.69 6.54 -12.12
N GLU A 51 1.97 6.18 -12.01
CA GLU A 51 2.50 5.71 -10.73
C GLU A 51 2.78 6.89 -9.80
N PRO A 52 2.27 6.82 -8.57
CA PRO A 52 2.49 7.90 -7.61
C PRO A 52 3.97 8.06 -7.29
N GLN A 53 4.49 9.27 -7.41
CA GLN A 53 5.83 9.66 -6.95
C GLN A 53 5.79 9.95 -5.44
N GLU A 54 5.48 8.93 -4.63
CA GLU A 54 5.38 9.10 -3.19
C GLU A 54 6.75 9.26 -2.54
N LYS A 55 6.84 10.24 -1.64
CA LYS A 55 8.06 10.47 -0.88
C LYS A 55 8.25 9.36 0.16
N LEU A 56 9.36 8.65 0.09
CA LEU A 56 9.78 7.70 1.13
C LEU A 56 10.28 8.45 2.37
N LEU A 57 10.29 7.75 3.50
CA LEU A 57 10.96 8.24 4.71
C LEU A 57 12.48 8.37 4.50
N ASN A 58 13.13 9.15 5.36
CA ASN A 58 14.59 9.23 5.36
C ASN A 58 15.20 7.90 5.77
N ASP A 59 15.93 7.27 4.87
CA ASP A 59 16.61 6.01 5.15
C ASP A 59 17.68 6.19 6.24
N GLY A 60 17.70 5.28 7.19
CA GLY A 60 18.68 5.25 8.27
C GLY A 60 18.38 6.14 9.47
N GLU A 61 17.33 6.95 9.46
CA GLU A 61 16.87 7.67 10.65
C GLU A 61 15.88 6.82 11.45
N LEU A 62 16.27 6.43 12.66
CA LEU A 62 15.40 5.75 13.62
C LEU A 62 15.39 6.50 14.95
N ASN A 63 14.20 6.92 15.39
CA ASN A 63 14.00 7.55 16.68
C ASN A 63 13.34 6.56 17.65
N LEU A 64 13.95 6.33 18.80
CA LEU A 64 13.45 5.43 19.82
C LEU A 64 12.89 6.23 21.00
N TYR A 65 11.61 6.05 21.28
CA TYR A 65 10.90 6.65 22.41
C TYR A 65 10.61 5.57 23.45
N VAL A 66 11.14 5.74 24.64
CA VAL A 66 10.98 4.75 25.70
C VAL A 66 10.24 5.39 26.88
N ASP A 67 9.10 4.80 27.18
CA ASP A 67 8.33 5.12 28.36
C ASP A 67 9.03 4.56 29.61
N TYR A 68 9.32 5.42 30.58
CA TYR A 68 10.00 5.07 31.82
C TYR A 68 9.00 4.59 32.87
N SER A 69 7.98 3.88 32.46
CA SER A 69 7.02 3.20 33.36
C SER A 69 7.55 1.85 33.86
N THR A 70 6.83 1.25 34.79
CA THR A 70 7.13 -0.06 35.39
C THR A 70 7.31 -1.16 34.34
N CYS A 71 6.54 -1.09 33.22
CA CYS A 71 6.58 -2.12 32.18
C CYS A 71 7.97 -2.33 31.58
N ASN A 72 8.71 -1.25 31.34
CA ASN A 72 10.01 -1.33 30.68
C ASN A 72 11.10 -1.75 31.67
N LYS A 73 10.97 -1.40 32.93
CA LYS A 73 11.84 -1.94 33.96
C LYS A 73 11.66 -3.44 34.14
N LEU A 74 10.41 -3.92 34.20
CA LEU A 74 10.12 -5.36 34.23
C LEU A 74 10.53 -6.05 32.92
N GLY A 75 10.48 -5.32 31.80
CA GLY A 75 10.89 -5.78 30.47
C GLY A 75 12.34 -6.24 30.40
N GLN A 76 13.22 -5.68 31.20
CA GLN A 76 14.64 -6.09 31.27
C GLN A 76 14.82 -7.59 31.58
N ASN A 77 13.82 -8.25 32.15
CA ASN A 77 13.80 -9.69 32.42
C ASN A 77 13.08 -10.51 31.34
N SER A 78 12.45 -9.86 30.35
CA SER A 78 11.76 -10.53 29.23
C SER A 78 12.74 -10.83 28.10
N GLN A 79 12.75 -12.08 27.63
CA GLN A 79 13.56 -12.45 26.47
C GLN A 79 13.12 -11.69 25.22
N PHE A 80 11.81 -11.56 24.97
CA PHE A 80 11.29 -10.83 23.81
C PHE A 80 11.74 -9.36 23.82
N PHE A 81 11.60 -8.67 24.96
CA PHE A 81 12.11 -7.31 25.11
C PHE A 81 13.60 -7.20 24.82
N GLN A 82 14.42 -8.14 25.31
CA GLN A 82 15.87 -8.12 25.10
C GLN A 82 16.22 -8.31 23.61
N GLU A 83 15.52 -9.19 22.91
CA GLU A 83 15.74 -9.41 21.48
C GLU A 83 15.30 -8.18 20.63
N ILE A 84 14.14 -7.57 20.95
CA ILE A 84 13.73 -6.31 20.33
C ILE A 84 14.76 -5.21 20.61
N ALA A 85 15.14 -5.02 21.88
CA ALA A 85 16.13 -4.01 22.27
C ALA A 85 17.45 -4.20 21.52
N ALA A 86 17.95 -5.43 21.40
CA ALA A 86 19.17 -5.74 20.65
C ALA A 86 19.06 -5.38 19.16
N SER A 87 17.88 -5.55 18.57
CA SER A 87 17.62 -5.18 17.15
C SER A 87 17.65 -3.67 16.91
N LEU A 88 17.34 -2.87 17.95
CA LEU A 88 17.22 -1.41 17.87
C LEU A 88 18.54 -0.67 18.15
N VAL A 89 19.38 -1.18 19.07
CA VAL A 89 20.56 -0.46 19.63
C VAL A 89 21.47 0.14 18.57
N ASN A 90 21.87 -0.63 17.56
CA ASN A 90 22.83 -0.19 16.53
C ASN A 90 22.20 0.61 15.40
N LYS A 91 20.89 0.89 15.47
CA LYS A 91 20.13 1.56 14.41
C LYS A 91 19.49 2.86 14.87
N THR A 92 19.40 3.04 16.18
CA THR A 92 18.81 4.24 16.78
C THR A 92 19.70 5.46 16.57
N SER A 93 19.16 6.46 15.88
CA SER A 93 19.80 7.76 15.63
C SER A 93 19.56 8.73 16.78
N ALA A 94 18.44 8.63 17.48
CA ALA A 94 18.13 9.40 18.67
C ALA A 94 17.27 8.60 19.63
N TYR A 95 17.58 8.71 20.90
CA TYR A 95 16.83 8.10 22.00
C TYR A 95 16.13 9.19 22.83
N TYR A 96 14.85 8.99 23.09
CA TYR A 96 14.02 9.87 23.88
C TYR A 96 13.46 9.11 25.09
N SER A 97 13.78 9.57 26.29
CA SER A 97 13.16 9.09 27.50
C SER A 97 11.87 9.86 27.79
N ASN A 98 10.80 9.11 28.06
CA ASN A 98 9.48 9.67 28.37
C ASN A 98 9.25 9.53 29.89
N LYS A 99 9.39 10.66 30.62
CA LYS A 99 9.36 10.70 32.11
C LYS A 99 8.32 11.73 32.55
N GLY A 100 7.17 11.27 33.00
CA GLY A 100 6.07 12.17 33.33
C GLY A 100 5.56 12.94 32.13
N SER A 101 5.58 14.26 32.19
CA SER A 101 5.23 15.16 31.06
C SER A 101 6.42 15.51 30.17
N ASP A 102 7.64 15.08 30.54
CA ASP A 102 8.86 15.46 29.87
C ASP A 102 9.31 14.37 28.89
N ILE A 103 9.64 14.80 27.68
CA ILE A 103 10.27 13.96 26.67
C ILE A 103 11.67 14.54 26.46
N GLN A 104 12.69 13.80 26.92
CA GLN A 104 14.08 14.25 26.88
C GLN A 104 14.88 13.45 25.88
N LYS A 105 15.61 14.13 25.01
CA LYS A 105 16.61 13.47 24.18
C LYS A 105 17.82 13.16 25.05
N GLU A 106 18.18 11.90 25.11
CA GLU A 106 19.31 11.40 25.86
C GLU A 106 20.57 11.35 24.99
N GLU A 107 21.72 11.60 25.59
CA GLU A 107 23.02 11.61 24.88
C GLU A 107 23.83 10.34 25.15
N ASP A 108 23.41 9.52 26.11
CA ASP A 108 24.09 8.28 26.47
C ASP A 108 23.86 7.17 25.42
N ASP A 109 24.70 6.14 25.49
CA ASP A 109 24.60 4.96 24.65
C ASP A 109 23.26 4.24 24.85
N VAL A 110 22.57 3.94 23.73
CA VAL A 110 21.23 3.33 23.70
C VAL A 110 21.17 2.01 24.49
N TYR A 111 22.21 1.20 24.41
CA TYR A 111 22.28 -0.06 25.15
C TYR A 111 22.30 0.19 26.64
N THR A 112 23.07 1.18 27.09
CA THR A 112 23.15 1.58 28.50
C THR A 112 21.80 2.13 28.98
N LEU A 113 21.15 2.98 28.20
CA LEU A 113 19.84 3.55 28.52
C LEU A 113 18.77 2.48 28.68
N LEU A 114 18.68 1.54 27.75
CA LEU A 114 17.70 0.44 27.79
C LEU A 114 17.93 -0.53 28.96
N ARG A 115 19.17 -0.62 29.51
CA ARG A 115 19.47 -1.45 30.67
C ARG A 115 19.27 -0.73 32.00
N ASN A 116 19.27 0.58 32.02
CA ASN A 116 19.21 1.40 33.22
C ASN A 116 17.92 2.27 33.24
N ILE A 117 16.80 1.70 32.81
CA ILE A 117 15.51 2.38 32.88
C ILE A 117 15.14 2.67 34.32
N GLU A 118 15.01 3.93 34.66
CA GLU A 118 14.51 4.39 35.95
C GLU A 118 12.97 4.37 35.91
N GLU A 119 12.38 3.85 36.99
CA GLU A 119 10.94 3.76 37.10
C GLU A 119 10.34 5.13 37.46
N VAL A 120 9.41 5.59 36.63
CA VAL A 120 8.58 6.77 36.86
C VAL A 120 7.11 6.36 36.81
N ASN A 121 6.27 6.96 37.65
CA ASN A 121 4.89 6.51 37.80
C ASN A 121 3.98 6.69 36.57
N TYR A 122 4.33 7.56 35.66
CA TYR A 122 3.54 7.82 34.44
C TYR A 122 4.37 8.46 33.33
N ALA A 123 3.86 8.38 32.11
CA ALA A 123 4.40 9.09 30.95
C ALA A 123 3.29 9.70 30.10
N GLU A 124 3.56 10.87 29.49
CA GLU A 124 2.62 11.54 28.59
C GLU A 124 2.82 11.02 27.16
N LEU A 125 2.14 9.93 26.84
CA LEU A 125 2.34 9.18 25.61
C LEU A 125 1.80 9.89 24.37
N ALA A 126 0.72 10.66 24.49
CA ALA A 126 0.10 11.35 23.35
C ALA A 126 1.06 12.34 22.66
N LYS A 127 1.86 13.07 23.46
CA LYS A 127 2.84 14.00 22.92
C LYS A 127 3.99 13.26 22.21
N ALA A 128 4.48 12.16 22.79
CA ALA A 128 5.51 11.36 22.15
C ALA A 128 5.02 10.77 20.81
N ALA A 129 3.81 10.22 20.79
CA ALA A 129 3.20 9.69 19.57
C ALA A 129 3.03 10.77 18.49
N GLN A 130 2.65 12.00 18.88
CA GLN A 130 2.55 13.12 17.93
C GLN A 130 3.93 13.54 17.39
N MET A 131 4.97 13.56 18.22
CA MET A 131 6.35 13.82 17.77
C MET A 131 6.82 12.76 16.76
N MET A 132 6.48 11.49 16.98
CA MET A 132 6.76 10.42 16.02
C MET A 132 6.04 10.68 14.71
N ALA A 133 4.74 10.98 14.76
CA ALA A 133 3.93 11.23 13.57
C ALA A 133 4.37 12.49 12.78
N ASP A 134 4.95 13.48 13.44
CA ASP A 134 5.46 14.70 12.80
C ASP A 134 6.88 14.50 12.23
N GLY A 135 7.56 13.42 12.61
CA GLY A 135 8.92 13.09 12.17
C GLY A 135 9.02 12.78 10.67
N THR A 136 10.27 12.72 10.20
CA THR A 136 10.65 12.43 8.80
C THR A 136 11.36 11.08 8.65
N GLY A 137 11.69 10.41 9.76
CA GLY A 137 12.29 9.09 9.81
C GLY A 137 11.40 8.09 10.53
N GLU A 138 11.82 6.83 10.56
CA GLU A 138 11.15 5.78 11.31
C GLU A 138 11.22 6.06 12.83
N SER A 139 10.23 5.58 13.55
CA SER A 139 10.18 5.72 15.00
C SER A 139 9.61 4.49 15.67
N VAL A 140 10.13 4.17 16.86
CA VAL A 140 9.60 3.11 17.73
C VAL A 140 9.29 3.70 19.09
N MET A 141 8.10 3.40 19.63
CA MET A 141 7.73 3.66 21.00
C MET A 141 7.61 2.33 21.76
N ILE A 142 8.23 2.24 22.94
CA ILE A 142 8.09 1.11 23.86
C ILE A 142 7.34 1.62 25.10
N THR A 143 6.14 1.08 25.40
CA THR A 143 5.24 1.59 26.43
C THR A 143 4.31 0.49 26.97
N ASP A 144 3.71 0.69 28.16
CA ASP A 144 2.61 -0.14 28.66
C ASP A 144 1.23 0.29 28.10
N GLY A 145 1.19 1.37 27.35
CA GLY A 145 -0.06 1.89 26.78
C GLY A 145 -0.98 2.57 27.80
N GLU A 146 -0.53 2.79 29.03
CA GLU A 146 -1.31 3.51 30.03
C GLU A 146 -1.17 5.02 29.88
N TYR A 147 -2.27 5.69 29.61
CA TYR A 147 -2.29 7.12 29.43
C TYR A 147 -2.66 7.86 30.71
N TYR A 148 -1.76 8.67 31.20
CA TYR A 148 -1.95 9.54 32.36
C TYR A 148 -1.63 10.98 31.99
N THR A 149 -2.38 11.92 32.57
CA THR A 149 -2.07 13.33 32.51
C THR A 149 -1.86 13.89 33.92
N PRO A 150 -0.98 14.90 34.09
CA PRO A 150 -0.71 15.48 35.41
C PRO A 150 -1.93 16.06 36.14
N SER A 151 -2.96 16.44 35.38
CA SER A 151 -4.19 17.03 35.91
C SER A 151 -5.23 16.02 36.37
N ILE A 152 -5.05 14.73 36.09
CA ILE A 152 -6.04 13.68 36.36
C ILE A 152 -5.36 12.54 37.10
N ALA A 153 -5.72 12.37 38.34
CA ALA A 153 -5.22 11.30 39.22
C ALA A 153 -5.74 9.89 38.84
N LYS A 154 -6.51 9.77 37.76
CA LYS A 154 -7.04 8.51 37.22
C LYS A 154 -6.53 8.34 35.80
N GLY A 155 -6.11 7.11 35.46
CA GLY A 155 -5.78 6.75 34.11
C GLY A 155 -6.96 6.94 33.14
N HIS A 156 -6.65 7.17 31.88
CA HIS A 156 -7.62 7.34 30.81
C HIS A 156 -7.82 6.01 30.09
N ASP A 157 -8.41 5.02 30.76
CA ASP A 157 -8.51 3.64 30.28
C ASP A 157 -9.26 3.47 28.96
N ASN A 158 -10.03 4.48 28.54
CA ASN A 158 -10.82 4.43 27.31
C ASN A 158 -10.43 5.52 26.29
N ASP A 159 -9.49 6.39 26.61
CA ASP A 159 -9.14 7.51 25.74
C ASP A 159 -8.30 7.05 24.55
N PRO A 160 -8.72 7.35 23.31
CA PRO A 160 -8.01 6.96 22.10
C PRO A 160 -6.84 7.92 21.78
N TYR A 161 -5.93 8.10 22.73
CA TYR A 161 -4.88 9.14 22.68
C TYR A 161 -3.85 8.98 21.55
N LEU A 162 -3.72 7.78 20.96
CA LEU A 162 -2.83 7.53 19.83
C LEU A 162 -3.51 7.73 18.47
N ALA A 163 -4.86 7.82 18.43
CA ALA A 163 -5.62 7.81 17.19
C ALA A 163 -5.19 8.93 16.21
N ASN A 164 -4.94 10.15 16.73
CA ASN A 164 -4.53 11.29 15.88
C ASN A 164 -3.13 11.10 15.31
N ALA A 165 -2.19 10.54 16.07
CA ALA A 165 -0.85 10.25 15.61
C ALA A 165 -0.87 9.17 14.52
N PHE A 166 -1.58 8.06 14.75
CA PHE A 166 -1.78 7.01 13.75
C PHE A 166 -2.38 7.56 12.47
N LYS A 167 -3.49 8.30 12.59
CA LYS A 167 -4.13 8.94 11.45
C LYS A 167 -3.19 9.87 10.69
N SER A 168 -2.47 10.74 11.38
CA SER A 168 -1.54 11.69 10.74
C SER A 168 -0.46 10.96 9.94
N TRP A 169 0.04 9.84 10.46
CA TRP A 169 1.06 9.03 9.81
C TRP A 169 0.53 8.29 8.58
N ILE A 170 -0.60 7.59 8.74
CA ILE A 170 -1.27 6.85 7.67
C ILE A 170 -1.69 7.76 6.51
N LEU A 171 -2.16 8.97 6.80
CA LEU A 171 -2.54 9.93 5.76
C LEU A 171 -1.34 10.43 4.93
N LYS A 172 -0.12 10.32 5.44
CA LYS A 172 1.12 10.56 4.66
C LYS A 172 1.50 9.40 3.74
N GLY A 173 0.81 8.25 3.82
CA GLY A 173 1.08 7.05 3.03
C GLY A 173 2.02 6.06 3.68
N TYR A 174 2.23 6.16 4.98
CA TYR A 174 3.11 5.30 5.77
C TYR A 174 2.33 4.28 6.59
N ASP A 175 3.03 3.43 7.34
CA ASP A 175 2.49 2.28 8.04
C ASP A 175 2.75 2.34 9.55
N VAL A 176 1.88 1.71 10.34
CA VAL A 176 2.07 1.54 11.77
C VAL A 176 1.96 0.05 12.12
N HIS A 177 3.02 -0.51 12.68
CA HIS A 177 2.96 -1.85 13.27
C HIS A 177 2.89 -1.74 14.79
N ILE A 178 1.99 -2.51 15.39
CA ILE A 178 1.81 -2.57 16.83
C ILE A 178 2.03 -4.01 17.26
N ILE A 179 3.08 -4.21 18.07
CA ILE A 179 3.40 -5.51 18.67
C ILE A 179 3.02 -5.43 20.14
N SER A 180 2.33 -6.45 20.64
CA SER A 180 1.79 -6.51 21.98
C SER A 180 2.35 -7.74 22.70
N GLU A 181 3.16 -7.51 23.73
CA GLU A 181 3.77 -8.54 24.59
C GLU A 181 3.06 -8.58 25.96
N PRO A 182 2.48 -9.72 26.39
CA PRO A 182 1.87 -9.82 27.71
C PRO A 182 2.95 -9.89 28.82
N TYR A 183 2.65 -9.26 29.94
CA TYR A 183 3.45 -9.39 31.16
C TYR A 183 2.57 -9.29 32.39
N VAL A 184 3.11 -9.66 33.57
CA VAL A 184 2.42 -9.55 34.84
C VAL A 184 3.06 -8.45 35.68
N GLU A 185 2.24 -7.51 36.11
CA GLU A 185 2.66 -6.41 36.97
C GLU A 185 2.18 -6.61 38.42
N PRO A 186 3.09 -6.70 39.40
CA PRO A 186 2.72 -6.69 40.79
C PRO A 186 2.46 -5.25 41.26
N TYR A 187 1.25 -4.98 41.77
CA TYR A 187 0.90 -3.69 42.32
C TYR A 187 0.02 -3.85 43.56
N ASN A 188 0.38 -3.19 44.65
CA ASN A 188 -0.35 -3.23 45.93
C ASN A 188 -0.72 -4.64 46.42
N GLY A 189 0.16 -5.61 46.23
CA GLY A 189 -0.03 -6.99 46.66
C GLY A 189 -0.97 -7.82 45.75
N GLN A 190 -1.37 -7.29 44.64
CA GLN A 190 -2.11 -7.98 43.58
C GLN A 190 -1.24 -8.10 42.31
N SER A 191 -1.61 -9.01 41.44
CA SER A 191 -0.97 -9.18 40.14
C SER A 191 -1.97 -8.83 39.03
N TYR A 192 -1.56 -8.02 38.07
CA TYR A 192 -2.34 -7.56 36.94
C TYR A 192 -1.76 -8.09 35.62
N ASN A 193 -2.63 -8.60 34.76
CA ASN A 193 -2.22 -9.01 33.41
C ASN A 193 -2.19 -7.77 32.52
N LYS A 194 -0.99 -7.39 32.14
CA LYS A 194 -0.70 -6.16 31.38
C LYS A 194 -0.14 -6.49 30.01
N LYS A 195 -0.01 -5.47 29.19
CA LYS A 195 0.61 -5.53 27.88
C LYS A 195 1.73 -4.49 27.77
N ARG A 196 2.86 -4.88 27.18
CA ARG A 196 3.88 -3.96 26.68
C ARG A 196 3.70 -3.84 25.18
N PHE A 197 3.66 -2.61 24.69
CA PHE A 197 3.50 -2.31 23.29
C PHE A 197 4.80 -1.80 22.70
N TYR A 198 5.10 -2.31 21.51
CA TYR A 198 6.12 -1.77 20.62
C TYR A 198 5.36 -1.19 19.42
N ILE A 199 5.29 0.13 19.35
CA ILE A 199 4.54 0.87 18.33
C ILE A 199 5.53 1.43 17.34
N LEU A 200 5.51 0.92 16.12
CA LEU A 200 6.47 1.24 15.07
C LEU A 200 5.78 2.11 14.00
N PHE A 201 6.32 3.29 13.78
CA PHE A 201 5.96 4.18 12.68
C PHE A 201 6.96 3.93 11.56
N THR A 202 6.51 3.30 10.47
CA THR A 202 7.36 2.77 9.40
C THR A 202 6.91 3.24 8.02
N ASP A 203 7.67 2.86 7.01
CA ASP A 203 7.29 2.93 5.61
C ASP A 203 7.57 1.56 4.98
N ASP A 204 6.53 0.77 4.78
CA ASP A 204 6.66 -0.60 4.30
C ASP A 204 7.11 -0.71 2.83
N ARG A 205 7.20 0.43 2.12
CA ARG A 205 7.82 0.51 0.78
C ARG A 205 9.35 0.44 0.85
N MET A 206 9.94 0.66 2.02
CA MET A 206 11.38 0.54 2.25
C MET A 206 11.76 -0.90 2.55
N GLU A 207 12.65 -1.49 1.75
CA GLU A 207 13.10 -2.88 1.89
C GLU A 207 13.69 -3.22 3.28
N ASN A 208 14.25 -2.23 3.96
CA ASN A 208 14.90 -2.38 5.26
C ASN A 208 14.24 -1.52 6.35
N ASN A 209 12.91 -1.37 6.31
CA ASN A 209 12.19 -0.69 7.37
C ASN A 209 12.40 -1.38 8.73
N ILE A 210 12.09 -0.69 9.81
CA ILE A 210 12.38 -1.20 11.17
C ILE A 210 11.61 -2.46 11.50
N TYR A 211 10.37 -2.61 11.01
CA TYR A 211 9.58 -3.81 11.22
C TYR A 211 10.23 -5.03 10.57
N GLU A 212 10.65 -4.92 9.31
CA GLU A 212 11.37 -5.98 8.60
C GLU A 212 12.70 -6.34 9.27
N ARG A 213 13.43 -5.35 9.80
CA ARG A 213 14.67 -5.59 10.56
C ARG A 213 14.41 -6.40 11.83
N ILE A 214 13.36 -6.05 12.59
CA ILE A 214 12.95 -6.80 13.76
C ILE A 214 12.56 -8.23 13.38
N ARG A 215 11.74 -8.41 12.35
CA ARG A 215 11.28 -9.73 11.88
C ARG A 215 12.42 -10.64 11.39
N ARG A 216 13.53 -10.10 10.94
CA ARG A 216 14.73 -10.87 10.53
C ARG A 216 15.60 -11.27 11.72
N THR A 217 15.53 -10.56 12.84
CA THR A 217 16.39 -10.77 14.00
C THR A 217 15.69 -11.48 15.16
N VAL A 218 14.40 -11.31 15.30
CA VAL A 218 13.57 -11.90 16.35
C VAL A 218 12.68 -12.99 15.75
N ASP A 219 12.80 -14.20 16.26
CA ASP A 219 11.95 -15.32 15.85
C ASP A 219 10.64 -15.31 16.66
N PHE A 220 9.62 -14.66 16.11
CA PHE A 220 8.30 -14.53 16.74
C PHE A 220 7.61 -15.88 17.00
N THR A 221 8.00 -16.95 16.31
CA THR A 221 7.44 -18.28 16.57
C THR A 221 7.79 -18.84 17.96
N GLN A 222 8.82 -18.29 18.59
CA GLN A 222 9.21 -18.62 19.96
C GLN A 222 8.36 -17.91 21.02
N PHE A 223 7.54 -16.91 20.61
CA PHE A 223 6.72 -16.07 21.46
C PHE A 223 5.25 -16.10 21.03
N PRO A 224 4.57 -17.25 21.16
CA PRO A 224 3.20 -17.43 20.66
C PRO A 224 2.16 -16.54 21.37
N GLU A 225 2.51 -15.97 22.52
CA GLU A 225 1.70 -15.03 23.31
C GLU A 225 1.80 -13.58 22.82
N VAL A 226 2.75 -13.29 21.93
CA VAL A 226 2.92 -11.96 21.34
C VAL A 226 1.98 -11.80 20.17
N ASP A 227 1.20 -10.74 20.20
CA ASP A 227 0.26 -10.39 19.14
C ASP A 227 0.77 -9.22 18.30
N GLU A 228 0.39 -9.18 17.03
CA GLU A 228 0.76 -8.12 16.11
C GLU A 228 -0.48 -7.57 15.39
N PHE A 229 -0.46 -6.28 15.09
CA PHE A 229 -1.45 -5.66 14.22
C PHE A 229 -0.79 -4.59 13.34
N HIS A 230 -1.12 -4.61 12.06
CA HIS A 230 -0.61 -3.67 11.07
C HIS A 230 -1.71 -2.71 10.64
N ILE A 231 -1.47 -1.42 10.77
CA ILE A 231 -2.34 -0.34 10.28
C ILE A 231 -1.70 0.24 9.04
N SER A 232 -2.40 0.17 7.92
CA SER A 232 -1.96 0.71 6.65
C SER A 232 -3.14 1.28 5.87
N ALA A 233 -2.88 2.28 5.05
CA ALA A 233 -3.77 2.74 4.00
C ALA A 233 -3.15 2.52 2.61
N SER A 234 -2.15 1.64 2.49
CA SER A 234 -1.63 1.22 1.19
C SER A 234 -2.58 0.22 0.52
N HIS A 235 -2.60 0.24 -0.81
CA HIS A 235 -3.46 -0.67 -1.56
C HIS A 235 -2.95 -2.12 -1.54
N PRO A 236 -3.85 -3.11 -1.66
CA PRO A 236 -3.46 -4.51 -1.72
C PRO A 236 -2.78 -4.83 -3.03
N GLN A 237 -1.97 -5.87 -3.01
CA GLN A 237 -1.45 -6.45 -4.24
C GLN A 237 -2.52 -7.32 -4.92
N MET A 238 -2.69 -7.09 -6.21
CA MET A 238 -3.48 -7.98 -7.05
C MET A 238 -2.64 -9.18 -7.46
N LYS A 239 -3.26 -10.35 -7.48
CA LYS A 239 -2.63 -11.57 -8.01
C LYS A 239 -3.35 -11.99 -9.28
N GLY A 240 -2.61 -12.18 -10.36
CA GLY A 240 -3.18 -12.63 -11.61
C GLY A 240 -2.14 -13.24 -12.54
N ASN A 241 -2.52 -13.88 -13.64
CA ASN A 241 -1.61 -14.45 -14.66
C ASN A 241 -1.27 -13.40 -15.71
N GLY A 242 -0.06 -12.91 -15.72
CA GLY A 242 0.36 -11.87 -16.62
C GLY A 242 0.72 -12.34 -18.02
N ASN A 243 -0.23 -12.86 -18.80
CA ASN A 243 -0.02 -13.04 -20.24
C ASN A 243 -0.48 -11.81 -21.01
N ASN A 244 0.33 -11.40 -21.97
CA ASN A 244 0.04 -10.28 -22.85
C ASN A 244 -0.89 -10.68 -24.02
N SER A 245 -1.55 -11.82 -23.94
CA SER A 245 -2.43 -12.33 -24.97
C SER A 245 -3.86 -12.38 -24.49
N SER A 246 -4.77 -12.14 -25.39
CA SER A 246 -6.21 -12.07 -25.20
C SER A 246 -6.87 -13.43 -25.04
N THR A 247 -6.27 -14.36 -24.34
CA THR A 247 -7.00 -15.60 -24.09
C THR A 247 -8.03 -15.36 -23.03
N GLN A 248 -9.27 -15.58 -23.38
CA GLN A 248 -10.40 -15.61 -22.47
C GLN A 248 -10.10 -16.57 -21.34
N ASN A 249 -10.44 -16.19 -20.11
CA ASN A 249 -10.28 -17.01 -18.92
C ASN A 249 -8.84 -17.18 -18.39
N GLU A 250 -7.86 -16.46 -18.87
CA GLU A 250 -6.57 -16.42 -18.20
C GLU A 250 -6.64 -15.58 -16.94
N ILE A 251 -6.15 -16.17 -15.85
CA ILE A 251 -5.97 -15.43 -14.60
C ILE A 251 -4.62 -14.71 -14.70
N LEU A 252 -4.65 -13.39 -14.59
CA LEU A 252 -3.44 -12.59 -14.50
C LEU A 252 -2.71 -12.84 -13.20
N GLU A 253 -1.44 -13.19 -13.27
CA GLU A 253 -0.57 -13.11 -12.11
C GLU A 253 0.12 -11.76 -12.09
N SER A 254 0.02 -11.07 -10.96
CA SER A 254 0.66 -9.78 -10.72
C SER A 254 2.13 -9.86 -11.11
N ARG A 255 2.52 -9.11 -12.12
CA ARG A 255 3.90 -8.66 -12.24
C ARG A 255 3.98 -7.42 -11.39
N SER A 256 4.98 -7.33 -10.54
CA SER A 256 5.25 -6.20 -9.66
C SER A 256 4.61 -4.87 -10.11
N LYS A 257 3.90 -4.21 -9.22
CA LYS A 257 3.39 -2.82 -9.36
C LYS A 257 2.04 -2.61 -10.04
N GLY A 258 1.16 -3.59 -10.09
CA GLY A 258 -0.20 -3.34 -10.54
C GLY A 258 -0.37 -2.92 -12.01
N PHE A 259 0.58 -3.33 -12.87
CA PHE A 259 0.52 -3.08 -14.32
C PHE A 259 0.35 -4.37 -15.11
N GLY A 260 -0.53 -4.37 -16.10
CA GLY A 260 -0.73 -5.46 -17.04
C GLY A 260 -1.12 -4.98 -18.43
N THR A 261 -0.79 -5.76 -19.44
CA THR A 261 -1.17 -5.49 -20.82
C THR A 261 -1.85 -6.68 -21.47
N PHE A 262 -2.82 -6.42 -22.30
CA PHE A 262 -3.54 -7.40 -23.10
C PHE A 262 -3.59 -6.95 -24.55
N GLU A 263 -3.42 -7.92 -25.46
CA GLU A 263 -3.71 -7.73 -26.85
C GLU A 263 -4.96 -8.55 -27.20
N ILE A 264 -5.99 -7.90 -27.72
CA ILE A 264 -7.19 -8.57 -28.19
C ILE A 264 -7.12 -8.63 -29.71
N GLU A 265 -6.78 -9.79 -30.24
CA GLU A 265 -6.75 -10.02 -31.69
C GLU A 265 -8.06 -10.62 -32.22
N ASP A 266 -8.56 -11.64 -31.57
CA ASP A 266 -9.83 -12.31 -31.87
C ASP A 266 -10.47 -12.73 -30.55
N TRP A 267 -11.71 -12.33 -30.36
CA TRP A 267 -12.44 -12.75 -29.21
C TRP A 267 -13.59 -13.69 -29.62
N ASP A 268 -13.52 -14.91 -29.17
CA ASP A 268 -14.42 -16.05 -29.30
C ASP A 268 -15.82 -15.71 -29.88
N GLY A 269 -15.88 -15.53 -31.19
CA GLY A 269 -17.10 -15.24 -31.92
C GLY A 269 -17.57 -13.78 -31.88
N CYS A 270 -16.79 -12.88 -31.32
CA CYS A 270 -17.02 -11.46 -31.34
C CYS A 270 -15.71 -10.72 -31.58
N ASP A 271 -15.29 -10.66 -32.84
CA ASP A 271 -14.30 -9.66 -33.22
C ASP A 271 -14.90 -8.26 -33.08
N TRP A 272 -14.05 -7.25 -32.90
CA TRP A 272 -14.48 -5.85 -32.79
C TRP A 272 -15.38 -5.42 -33.95
N LYS A 273 -15.13 -5.94 -35.13
CA LYS A 273 -15.90 -5.69 -36.33
C LYS A 273 -17.29 -6.33 -36.30
N THR A 274 -17.42 -7.51 -35.74
CA THR A 274 -18.73 -8.16 -35.53
C THR A 274 -19.55 -7.37 -34.52
N ILE A 275 -18.94 -6.86 -33.46
CA ILE A 275 -19.59 -5.97 -32.50
C ILE A 275 -20.06 -4.67 -33.17
N GLU A 276 -19.18 -4.04 -33.95
CA GLU A 276 -19.48 -2.81 -34.72
C GLU A 276 -20.60 -3.06 -35.75
N ASP A 277 -20.52 -4.14 -36.49
CA ASP A 277 -21.51 -4.54 -37.52
C ASP A 277 -22.89 -4.88 -36.91
N GLU A 278 -22.95 -5.50 -35.76
CA GLU A 278 -24.22 -5.82 -35.10
C GLU A 278 -24.90 -4.58 -34.53
N LEU A 279 -24.14 -3.63 -34.01
CA LEU A 279 -24.66 -2.37 -33.47
C LEU A 279 -25.08 -1.40 -34.55
N VAL A 280 -24.34 -1.31 -35.64
CA VAL A 280 -24.68 -0.46 -36.81
C VAL A 280 -25.93 -0.98 -37.53
N LYS A 281 -26.16 -2.28 -37.56
CA LYS A 281 -27.38 -2.87 -38.17
C LYS A 281 -28.64 -2.69 -37.32
N GLY A 282 -28.54 -2.09 -36.14
CA GLY A 282 -29.70 -1.89 -35.25
C GLY A 282 -30.37 -3.18 -34.79
N THR A 283 -29.69 -4.30 -34.94
CA THR A 283 -30.14 -5.59 -34.43
C THR A 283 -29.78 -5.63 -32.94
N SER A 284 -30.72 -5.28 -32.09
CA SER A 284 -30.63 -5.36 -30.62
C SER A 284 -30.54 -6.82 -30.12
N LYS A 285 -29.67 -7.62 -30.72
CA LYS A 285 -29.32 -8.92 -30.13
C LYS A 285 -28.25 -8.64 -29.08
N PRO A 286 -28.52 -8.95 -27.84
CA PRO A 286 -27.49 -8.86 -26.81
C PRO A 286 -26.28 -9.67 -27.28
N LEU A 287 -25.08 -9.09 -27.17
CA LEU A 287 -23.82 -9.80 -27.35
C LEU A 287 -23.91 -11.10 -26.54
N LYS A 288 -23.78 -12.24 -27.21
CA LYS A 288 -24.12 -13.55 -26.65
C LYS A 288 -23.23 -13.97 -25.48
N SER A 289 -22.18 -13.28 -25.21
CA SER A 289 -21.17 -13.75 -24.31
C SER A 289 -20.97 -12.78 -23.13
N ARG A 290 -21.41 -13.17 -21.95
CA ARG A 290 -20.92 -12.63 -20.65
C ARG A 290 -19.55 -13.23 -20.32
N THR A 291 -18.82 -13.71 -21.30
CA THR A 291 -17.50 -14.30 -21.06
C THR A 291 -16.56 -13.19 -20.63
N PRO A 292 -15.91 -13.32 -19.48
CA PRO A 292 -14.96 -12.29 -19.05
C PRO A 292 -13.80 -12.21 -20.03
N ILE A 293 -13.42 -11.00 -20.40
CA ILE A 293 -12.22 -10.72 -21.19
C ILE A 293 -10.99 -10.92 -20.31
N ILE A 294 -11.12 -10.50 -19.06
CA ILE A 294 -10.05 -10.49 -18.08
C ILE A 294 -10.55 -11.14 -16.80
N GLN A 295 -9.77 -12.05 -16.27
CA GLN A 295 -10.01 -12.65 -14.95
C GLN A 295 -8.80 -12.42 -14.07
N MET A 296 -9.04 -11.95 -12.85
CA MET A 296 -8.00 -11.64 -11.87
C MET A 296 -8.41 -12.12 -10.49
N GLY A 297 -7.43 -12.52 -9.69
CA GLY A 297 -7.62 -12.77 -8.26
C GLY A 297 -7.25 -11.52 -7.46
N LEU A 298 -8.12 -11.14 -6.53
CA LEU A 298 -7.81 -10.14 -5.52
C LEU A 298 -7.87 -10.78 -4.14
N ASP A 299 -6.79 -10.72 -3.40
CA ASP A 299 -6.82 -11.11 -2.00
C ASP A 299 -7.51 -10.01 -1.17
N LYS A 300 -8.77 -10.26 -0.82
CA LYS A 300 -9.57 -9.32 -0.01
C LYS A 300 -8.97 -9.05 1.38
N ASN A 301 -8.10 -9.93 1.87
CA ASN A 301 -7.48 -9.84 3.19
C ASN A 301 -6.02 -9.35 3.14
N SER A 302 -5.56 -8.88 2.00
CA SER A 302 -4.17 -8.44 1.82
C SER A 302 -3.80 -7.17 2.58
N PHE A 303 -4.79 -6.48 3.09
CA PHE A 303 -4.61 -5.33 3.96
C PHE A 303 -4.59 -5.70 5.42
N GLY A 304 -3.70 -6.04 6.12
CA GLY A 304 -3.69 -6.40 7.55
C GLY A 304 -4.81 -5.82 8.44
N CYS A 305 -5.31 -4.62 8.15
CA CYS A 305 -6.33 -3.91 8.94
C CYS A 305 -7.70 -3.75 8.27
N TYR A 306 -7.79 -3.88 6.94
CA TYR A 306 -9.04 -3.76 6.20
C TYR A 306 -9.31 -4.96 5.31
N ARG A 307 -10.59 -5.22 5.08
CA ARG A 307 -11.06 -6.13 4.05
C ARG A 307 -11.78 -5.36 2.97
N ILE A 308 -11.44 -5.61 1.71
CA ILE A 308 -12.10 -4.98 0.57
C ILE A 308 -13.51 -5.55 0.43
N LYS A 309 -14.49 -4.65 0.38
CA LYS A 309 -15.90 -4.96 0.21
C LYS A 309 -16.32 -4.88 -1.26
N SER A 310 -15.85 -3.86 -1.97
CA SER A 310 -16.16 -3.68 -3.39
C SER A 310 -14.98 -3.05 -4.13
N VAL A 311 -14.97 -3.25 -5.44
CA VAL A 311 -14.04 -2.62 -6.37
C VAL A 311 -14.81 -1.89 -7.46
N ASN A 312 -14.22 -0.83 -8.00
CA ASN A 312 -14.74 -0.08 -9.13
C ASN A 312 -13.83 -0.30 -10.34
N LEU A 313 -14.39 -0.15 -11.53
CA LEU A 313 -13.67 -0.19 -12.79
C LEU A 313 -13.93 1.12 -13.55
N ASN A 314 -12.86 1.84 -13.84
CA ASN A 314 -12.88 2.99 -14.74
C ASN A 314 -12.11 2.64 -16.01
N VAL A 315 -12.66 2.99 -17.15
CA VAL A 315 -12.06 2.71 -18.46
C VAL A 315 -11.82 4.03 -19.17
N TYR A 316 -10.63 4.19 -19.73
CA TYR A 316 -10.22 5.41 -20.41
C TYR A 316 -9.73 5.11 -21.83
N ASP A 317 -10.10 5.95 -22.80
CA ASP A 317 -9.45 6.03 -24.11
C ASP A 317 -8.13 6.78 -23.93
N ILE A 318 -7.01 6.15 -24.24
CA ILE A 318 -5.66 6.73 -24.13
C ILE A 318 -4.92 6.79 -25.46
N ASN A 319 -5.65 6.71 -26.57
CA ASN A 319 -5.04 6.66 -27.90
C ASN A 319 -4.15 7.87 -28.19
N GLN A 320 -4.63 9.07 -27.88
CA GLN A 320 -3.90 10.30 -28.15
C GLN A 320 -2.69 10.43 -27.22
N GLU A 321 -2.88 10.18 -25.93
CA GLU A 321 -1.86 10.33 -24.89
C GLU A 321 -0.70 9.37 -25.13
N TYR A 322 -1.01 8.11 -25.48
CA TYR A 322 0.05 7.14 -25.80
C TYR A 322 0.74 7.45 -27.12
N ALA A 323 0.02 7.90 -28.15
CA ALA A 323 0.62 8.29 -29.41
C ALA A 323 1.60 9.46 -29.23
N ASP A 324 1.22 10.48 -28.47
CA ASP A 324 2.08 11.64 -28.21
C ASP A 324 3.34 11.25 -27.43
N TYR A 325 3.18 10.35 -26.43
CA TYR A 325 4.30 9.81 -25.67
C TYR A 325 5.24 9.00 -26.56
N TYR A 326 4.69 8.11 -27.37
CA TYR A 326 5.44 7.27 -28.31
C TYR A 326 6.23 8.13 -29.31
N ASP A 327 5.60 9.11 -29.90
CA ASP A 327 6.24 10.05 -30.83
C ASP A 327 7.38 10.82 -30.20
N ALA A 328 7.21 11.28 -28.97
CA ALA A 328 8.27 11.95 -28.25
C ALA A 328 9.46 11.02 -28.01
N LYS A 329 9.22 9.76 -27.66
CA LYS A 329 10.28 8.75 -27.44
C LYS A 329 11.03 8.40 -28.74
N VAL A 330 10.30 8.20 -29.84
CA VAL A 330 10.89 7.87 -31.16
C VAL A 330 11.76 9.03 -31.68
N ASN A 331 11.34 10.26 -31.42
CA ASN A 331 12.09 11.47 -31.80
C ASN A 331 13.22 11.83 -30.83
N GLY A 332 13.57 10.94 -29.88
CA GLY A 332 14.66 11.14 -28.94
C GLY A 332 14.38 12.19 -27.86
N LYS A 333 13.15 12.60 -27.68
CA LYS A 333 12.72 13.45 -26.57
C LYS A 333 12.57 12.58 -25.32
N LYS A 334 12.77 13.17 -24.15
CA LYS A 334 12.48 12.53 -22.86
C LYS A 334 11.13 13.07 -22.37
N PRO A 335 10.02 12.36 -22.58
CA PRO A 335 8.74 12.78 -22.04
C PRO A 335 8.83 12.83 -20.51
N GLY A 336 8.26 13.88 -19.95
CA GLY A 336 8.07 13.99 -18.51
C GLY A 336 6.71 13.46 -18.08
N HIS A 337 6.40 13.68 -16.82
CA HIS A 337 5.05 13.52 -16.30
C HIS A 337 4.13 14.55 -16.95
N GLU A 338 2.99 14.09 -17.43
CA GLU A 338 1.94 14.92 -18.02
C GLU A 338 0.66 14.72 -17.19
N ASP A 339 0.01 15.81 -16.83
CA ASP A 339 -1.31 15.75 -16.18
C ASP A 339 -2.40 15.60 -17.25
N TYR A 340 -2.66 14.37 -17.63
CA TYR A 340 -3.69 14.06 -18.62
C TYR A 340 -5.10 14.16 -18.02
N THR A 341 -6.01 14.81 -18.74
CA THR A 341 -7.44 14.64 -18.52
C THR A 341 -7.92 13.50 -19.43
N LEU A 342 -7.93 12.29 -18.89
CA LEU A 342 -8.31 11.12 -19.67
C LEU A 342 -9.79 11.12 -20.00
N ASN A 343 -10.12 10.68 -21.22
CA ASN A 343 -11.49 10.53 -21.66
C ASN A 343 -12.07 9.22 -21.10
N GLU A 344 -12.90 9.32 -20.07
CA GLU A 344 -13.57 8.18 -19.47
C GLU A 344 -14.67 7.63 -20.39
N LEU A 345 -14.62 6.34 -20.61
CA LEU A 345 -15.61 5.57 -21.36
C LEU A 345 -16.60 4.96 -20.36
N GLU A 346 -17.53 5.77 -19.88
CA GLU A 346 -18.51 5.33 -18.90
C GLU A 346 -19.25 4.06 -19.37
N LYS A 347 -19.36 3.08 -18.47
CA LYS A 347 -20.08 1.83 -18.69
C LYS A 347 -19.62 1.00 -19.90
N PHE A 348 -18.46 1.27 -20.47
CA PHE A 348 -17.93 0.50 -21.59
C PHE A 348 -17.62 -0.94 -21.21
N MET A 349 -17.09 -1.15 -20.02
CA MET A 349 -16.87 -2.46 -19.42
C MET A 349 -17.48 -2.52 -18.03
N GLN A 350 -17.62 -3.73 -17.49
CA GLN A 350 -18.20 -3.98 -16.19
C GLN A 350 -17.48 -5.11 -15.47
N ILE A 351 -17.58 -5.11 -14.14
CA ILE A 351 -17.12 -6.16 -13.25
C ILE A 351 -18.32 -7.01 -12.84
N ASP A 352 -18.13 -8.33 -12.77
CA ASP A 352 -19.10 -9.23 -12.15
C ASP A 352 -18.96 -9.13 -10.61
N ALA A 353 -19.86 -8.38 -9.99
CA ALA A 353 -19.87 -8.17 -8.54
C ALA A 353 -20.13 -9.48 -7.76
N GLU A 354 -20.92 -10.41 -8.31
CA GLU A 354 -21.26 -11.68 -7.65
C GLU A 354 -20.04 -12.59 -7.57
N GLU A 355 -19.25 -12.70 -8.63
CA GLU A 355 -17.99 -13.45 -8.63
C GLU A 355 -16.97 -12.84 -7.67
N PHE A 356 -16.91 -11.50 -7.60
CA PHE A 356 -16.05 -10.83 -6.64
C PHE A 356 -16.44 -11.13 -5.20
N ASP A 357 -17.74 -11.06 -4.87
CA ASP A 357 -18.22 -11.33 -3.52
C ASP A 357 -17.97 -12.76 -3.07
N LYS A 358 -18.27 -13.74 -3.93
CA LYS A 358 -18.19 -15.15 -3.58
C LYS A 358 -16.78 -15.73 -3.65
N HIS A 359 -16.01 -15.36 -4.67
CA HIS A 359 -14.76 -16.04 -5.01
C HIS A 359 -13.53 -15.15 -4.98
N SER A 360 -13.67 -13.88 -4.63
CA SER A 360 -12.59 -12.89 -4.70
C SER A 360 -11.97 -12.78 -6.11
N LYS A 361 -12.78 -13.00 -7.14
CA LYS A 361 -12.38 -12.93 -8.53
C LYS A 361 -12.96 -11.69 -9.17
N ILE A 362 -12.13 -10.99 -9.94
CA ILE A 362 -12.56 -9.87 -10.76
C ILE A 362 -12.67 -10.39 -12.20
N ASN A 363 -13.89 -10.44 -12.68
CA ASN A 363 -14.21 -10.76 -14.05
C ASN A 363 -14.61 -9.48 -14.77
N VAL A 364 -13.81 -9.05 -15.74
CA VAL A 364 -14.09 -7.87 -16.56
C VAL A 364 -14.67 -8.32 -17.88
N SER A 365 -15.81 -7.76 -18.25
CA SER A 365 -16.49 -8.02 -19.53
C SER A 365 -16.97 -6.72 -20.15
N PHE A 366 -17.24 -6.74 -21.46
CA PHE A 366 -17.95 -5.62 -22.09
C PHE A 366 -19.36 -5.49 -21.53
N ASN A 367 -19.78 -4.25 -21.32
CA ASN A 367 -21.15 -3.97 -20.96
C ASN A 367 -22.04 -4.01 -22.21
N GLN A 368 -22.82 -5.08 -22.34
CA GLN A 368 -23.67 -5.34 -23.52
C GLN A 368 -24.77 -4.29 -23.74
N ASP A 369 -25.22 -3.65 -22.66
CA ASP A 369 -26.31 -2.69 -22.71
C ASP A 369 -25.82 -1.28 -23.12
N TRP A 370 -24.51 -1.06 -23.14
CA TRP A 370 -23.93 0.28 -23.25
C TRP A 370 -22.72 0.40 -24.17
N PHE A 371 -22.49 -0.57 -25.02
CA PHE A 371 -21.36 -0.55 -25.94
C PHE A 371 -21.55 0.51 -27.03
N ASN A 372 -20.63 1.49 -27.12
CA ASN A 372 -20.63 2.51 -28.17
C ASN A 372 -19.55 2.19 -29.20
N PRO A 373 -19.93 1.71 -30.41
CA PRO A 373 -18.97 1.33 -31.45
C PRO A 373 -18.14 2.50 -31.97
N SER A 374 -18.60 3.75 -31.80
CA SER A 374 -17.86 4.92 -32.28
C SER A 374 -16.49 5.07 -31.62
N VAL A 375 -16.29 4.46 -30.45
CA VAL A 375 -15.01 4.43 -29.74
C VAL A 375 -13.95 3.64 -30.52
N LEU A 376 -14.38 2.68 -31.34
CA LEU A 376 -13.50 1.75 -32.06
C LEU A 376 -13.36 2.11 -33.54
N SER A 377 -14.20 3.02 -34.06
CA SER A 377 -14.31 3.27 -35.50
C SER A 377 -13.10 4.03 -36.04
N GLY A 378 -12.55 3.51 -37.14
CA GLY A 378 -11.63 4.21 -38.02
C GLY A 378 -10.16 4.25 -37.59
N LYS A 379 -9.78 3.58 -36.51
CA LYS A 379 -8.38 3.51 -36.06
C LYS A 379 -7.84 2.09 -36.25
N PRO A 380 -6.63 1.89 -36.77
CA PRO A 380 -6.03 0.55 -36.91
C PRO A 380 -5.73 -0.08 -35.51
N TYR A 381 -5.41 0.74 -34.52
CA TYR A 381 -5.16 0.31 -33.15
C TYR A 381 -5.92 1.20 -32.19
N ASN A 382 -6.41 0.58 -31.11
CA ASN A 382 -7.04 1.28 -30.00
C ASN A 382 -6.40 0.85 -28.69
N TYR A 383 -6.14 1.81 -27.81
CA TYR A 383 -5.61 1.58 -26.48
C TYR A 383 -6.58 2.07 -25.43
N PHE A 384 -6.86 1.20 -24.48
CA PHE A 384 -7.69 1.50 -23.31
C PHE A 384 -6.89 1.27 -22.06
N LYS A 385 -6.99 2.18 -21.11
CA LYS A 385 -6.52 2.02 -19.75
C LYS A 385 -7.70 1.68 -18.86
N LEU A 386 -7.61 0.57 -18.14
CA LEU A 386 -8.61 0.13 -17.18
C LEU A 386 -8.00 0.25 -15.80
N ASP A 387 -8.59 1.08 -14.96
CA ASP A 387 -8.19 1.19 -13.56
C ASP A 387 -9.17 0.45 -12.67
N LEU A 388 -8.65 -0.54 -11.95
CA LEU A 388 -9.35 -1.19 -10.86
C LEU A 388 -9.03 -0.45 -9.58
N SER A 389 -10.04 0.11 -8.93
CA SER A 389 -9.88 0.85 -7.69
C SER A 389 -10.73 0.27 -6.57
N ILE A 390 -10.35 0.57 -5.34
CA ILE A 390 -11.10 0.18 -4.15
C ILE A 390 -12.39 1.00 -4.13
N GLY A 391 -13.54 0.31 -4.07
CA GLY A 391 -14.83 0.95 -3.90
C GLY A 391 -15.14 1.22 -2.43
N ASP A 392 -15.13 0.16 -1.63
CA ASP A 392 -15.42 0.25 -0.19
C ASP A 392 -14.62 -0.80 0.60
N VAL A 393 -14.36 -0.51 1.87
CA VAL A 393 -13.63 -1.37 2.80
C VAL A 393 -14.30 -1.41 4.16
N PHE A 394 -13.97 -2.40 4.97
CA PHE A 394 -14.32 -2.42 6.39
C PHE A 394 -13.14 -2.91 7.23
N SER A 395 -12.99 -2.35 8.43
CA SER A 395 -11.95 -2.76 9.36
C SER A 395 -12.19 -4.17 9.88
N ILE A 396 -11.11 -4.95 10.00
CA ILE A 396 -11.15 -6.27 10.64
C ILE A 396 -10.69 -6.23 12.10
N PHE A 397 -10.37 -5.06 12.61
CA PHE A 397 -9.79 -4.90 13.95
C PHE A 397 -10.69 -5.44 15.07
N ASP A 398 -12.01 -5.36 14.94
CA ASP A 398 -12.94 -5.92 15.94
C ASP A 398 -12.66 -7.41 16.26
N GLN A 399 -12.05 -8.16 15.33
CA GLN A 399 -11.65 -9.56 15.53
C GLN A 399 -10.34 -9.70 16.33
N HIS A 400 -9.62 -8.61 16.54
CA HIS A 400 -8.31 -8.54 17.19
C HIS A 400 -8.31 -7.68 18.45
N GLU A 401 -9.41 -6.98 18.74
CA GLU A 401 -9.52 -5.95 19.78
C GLU A 401 -9.02 -6.45 21.14
N GLU A 402 -9.42 -7.66 21.56
CA GLU A 402 -9.03 -8.27 22.84
C GLU A 402 -7.52 -8.43 23.01
N LYS A 403 -6.77 -8.54 21.91
CA LYS A 403 -5.30 -8.70 21.91
C LYS A 403 -4.56 -7.43 22.32
N PHE A 404 -5.26 -6.29 22.30
CA PHE A 404 -4.72 -4.96 22.62
C PHE A 404 -5.35 -4.35 23.88
N GLU A 405 -6.13 -5.14 24.62
CA GLU A 405 -6.71 -4.78 25.91
C GLU A 405 -5.92 -5.44 27.05
N PHE A 406 -5.90 -4.79 28.21
CA PHE A 406 -5.23 -5.31 29.39
C PHE A 406 -5.95 -4.88 30.69
N GLU A 407 -5.59 -5.48 31.85
CA GLU A 407 -6.23 -5.16 33.11
C GLU A 407 -5.89 -3.74 33.60
N SER A 408 -6.90 -2.99 34.02
CA SER A 408 -6.73 -1.66 34.58
C SER A 408 -6.29 -1.72 36.04
N ILE A 409 -5.21 -1.02 36.38
CA ILE A 409 -4.78 -0.82 37.78
C ILE A 409 -5.68 0.21 38.47
N THR A 410 -6.16 1.21 37.74
CA THR A 410 -6.98 2.31 38.27
C THR A 410 -8.42 1.90 38.55
N GLN A 411 -8.92 0.90 37.85
CA GLN A 411 -10.26 0.35 37.99
C GLN A 411 -10.21 -1.19 38.09
N PRO A 412 -9.92 -1.75 39.26
CA PRO A 412 -9.82 -3.20 39.45
C PRO A 412 -11.05 -3.94 38.93
N GLY A 413 -10.85 -4.96 38.10
CA GLY A 413 -11.91 -5.74 37.47
C GLY A 413 -12.40 -5.17 36.15
N SER A 414 -11.87 -4.04 35.67
CA SER A 414 -12.09 -3.50 34.34
C SER A 414 -10.84 -3.68 33.44
N LYS A 415 -11.01 -3.43 32.14
CA LYS A 415 -9.91 -3.40 31.17
C LYS A 415 -9.55 -1.96 30.81
N ASN A 416 -8.28 -1.74 30.54
CA ASN A 416 -7.81 -0.59 29.80
C ASN A 416 -7.89 -0.93 28.31
N VAL A 417 -8.61 -0.10 27.55
CA VAL A 417 -8.86 -0.28 26.11
C VAL A 417 -8.33 0.90 25.29
N SER A 418 -7.52 1.77 25.86
CA SER A 418 -7.07 3.02 25.23
C SER A 418 -6.31 2.78 23.94
N VAL A 419 -5.42 1.77 23.88
CA VAL A 419 -4.68 1.42 22.66
C VAL A 419 -5.64 0.83 21.62
N ALA A 420 -6.49 -0.12 22.00
CA ALA A 420 -7.50 -0.71 21.13
C ALA A 420 -8.46 0.36 20.58
N SER A 421 -8.95 1.28 21.44
CA SER A 421 -9.79 2.42 21.03
C SER A 421 -9.05 3.35 20.06
N SER A 422 -7.75 3.57 20.24
CA SER A 422 -6.94 4.38 19.33
C SER A 422 -6.85 3.78 17.94
N ILE A 423 -6.63 2.47 17.85
CA ILE A 423 -6.61 1.73 16.59
C ILE A 423 -7.98 1.83 15.91
N LYS A 424 -9.03 1.51 16.65
CA LYS A 424 -10.41 1.50 16.16
C LYS A 424 -10.84 2.87 15.65
N GLN A 425 -10.54 3.94 16.39
CA GLN A 425 -10.88 5.30 15.97
C GLN A 425 -10.07 5.74 14.74
N CYS A 426 -8.79 5.39 14.65
CA CYS A 426 -7.99 5.67 13.45
C CYS A 426 -8.59 5.00 12.21
N LEU A 427 -8.91 3.71 12.30
CA LEU A 427 -9.43 2.91 11.18
C LEU A 427 -10.86 3.29 10.78
N ALA A 428 -11.63 3.89 11.66
CA ALA A 428 -12.98 4.38 11.39
C ALA A 428 -13.02 5.85 10.93
N ASP A 429 -11.87 6.54 10.87
CA ASP A 429 -11.83 7.94 10.45
C ASP A 429 -12.12 8.08 8.96
N ASP A 430 -13.06 8.98 8.62
CA ASP A 430 -13.48 9.18 7.23
C ASP A 430 -12.32 9.52 6.28
N LYS A 431 -11.34 10.30 6.72
CA LYS A 431 -10.19 10.65 5.86
C LYS A 431 -9.28 9.45 5.59
N VAL A 432 -9.15 8.52 6.55
CA VAL A 432 -8.39 7.28 6.36
C VAL A 432 -9.17 6.37 5.40
N LEU A 433 -10.47 6.23 5.58
CA LEU A 433 -11.34 5.48 4.68
C LEU A 433 -11.36 6.09 3.26
N ASP A 434 -11.40 7.41 3.14
CA ASP A 434 -11.36 8.10 1.85
C ASP A 434 -10.01 7.94 1.16
N LYS A 435 -8.91 7.86 1.92
CA LYS A 435 -7.59 7.53 1.34
C LYS A 435 -7.57 6.12 0.78
N MET A 436 -8.33 5.19 1.36
CA MET A 436 -8.47 3.82 0.85
C MET A 436 -9.36 3.76 -0.39
N ARG A 437 -10.49 4.46 -0.36
CA ARG A 437 -11.45 4.50 -1.46
C ARG A 437 -10.84 5.20 -2.67
N GLY A 438 -11.09 4.66 -3.84
CA GLY A 438 -10.59 5.21 -5.10
C GLY A 438 -9.11 4.94 -5.38
N GLN A 439 -8.35 4.32 -4.45
CA GLN A 439 -7.00 3.88 -4.77
C GLN A 439 -7.03 2.88 -5.91
N VAL A 440 -6.22 3.14 -6.93
CA VAL A 440 -6.01 2.22 -8.04
C VAL A 440 -5.12 1.08 -7.53
N VAL A 441 -5.68 -0.12 -7.49
CA VAL A 441 -4.98 -1.33 -7.05
C VAL A 441 -4.32 -2.07 -8.21
N TYR A 442 -4.81 -1.81 -9.43
CA TYR A 442 -4.25 -2.38 -10.64
C TYR A 442 -4.70 -1.59 -11.88
N SER A 443 -3.75 -1.31 -12.77
CA SER A 443 -4.03 -0.74 -14.08
C SER A 443 -3.79 -1.78 -15.15
N ILE A 444 -4.74 -1.91 -16.07
CA ILE A 444 -4.68 -2.86 -17.18
C ILE A 444 -4.79 -2.06 -18.47
N TYR A 445 -3.94 -2.39 -19.44
CA TYR A 445 -3.96 -1.79 -20.74
C TYR A 445 -4.42 -2.81 -21.77
N ILE A 446 -5.40 -2.43 -22.57
CA ILE A 446 -5.89 -3.25 -23.65
C ILE A 446 -5.50 -2.58 -24.96
N LYS A 447 -4.78 -3.31 -25.79
CA LYS A 447 -4.59 -2.98 -27.22
C LYS A 447 -5.59 -3.79 -28.03
N SER A 448 -6.35 -3.12 -28.85
CA SER A 448 -7.22 -3.76 -29.84
C SER A 448 -6.70 -3.44 -31.24
N GLU A 449 -6.64 -4.42 -32.11
CA GLU A 449 -6.25 -4.30 -33.50
C GLU A 449 -7.47 -4.48 -34.39
N ALA A 450 -7.73 -3.49 -35.25
CA ALA A 450 -8.79 -3.61 -36.27
C ALA A 450 -8.29 -4.46 -37.45
N LYS A 451 -8.92 -5.60 -37.68
CA LYS A 451 -8.65 -6.46 -38.85
C LYS A 451 -9.31 -5.93 -40.10
#